data_d78a177bbe1dc2d4b9d73c43f64a89c1
#
_entry.id   d78a177bbe1dc2d4b9d73c43f64a89c1
#
_cell.length_a   1.000
_cell.length_b   1.000
_cell.length_c   1.000
_cell.angle_alpha   90.00
_cell.angle_beta   90.00
_cell.angle_gamma   90.00
#
_symmetry.space_group_name_H-M   'P 1'
#
loop_
_entity.id
_entity.type
_entity.pdbx_description
1 polymer ?
#
loop_
_entity_poly.entity_id
_entity_poly.type
_entity_poly.pdbx_seq_one_letter_code
_entity_poly.pdbx_strand_id
1 'polypeptide(L)'
;MFLKSGYFSVLLILAGSDVIAAEDQRPDILLIMADDVGIEGLGCYGGVSYKTPNLDTLAAGGVRFTHAYAQPLCTPTRVQLMTGKYNHRNWRYFGILDPTERTFGHAMKTAGYTTGIFGKWQLQSYDPPDLPGAEKRRGTGMHPKDAGFDEYALFHALHTEDKGSRYANPTMLEGSIGEPGEVKTYDGRYGEDVWVEKILDFFDRRQQKPRFVYYPMALPHWPFEPTPQSPEWNPQSTPEPDLKFADDMIEYMDVIVGRLMDGLRQRELARKTIVIFYSDNGTHLKVTSKMLDGRAIPGGKAMPTQTGIHVPLIVHCPDRYQPRVAGGIVDASDFWPTLLELTGAETSGSKTKRDGISFVSQLTGTPGPRRDAAFVWYDPRPGWDKERFSRHVFALNKTHKYFRDGRLFRLSELPLEESLVAPSEMTDQDREAKNKLTQFIRETMSGVKEPPLVDAYGKPLN
;
A
#
# COMPACT_ATOMS: atom_id res chain seq x y z
N MET A 1 -25.04 -65.32 -62.88
CA MET A 1 -25.80 -64.71 -61.82
C MET A 1 -24.72 -64.10 -60.85
N PHE A 2 -24.34 -62.87 -61.12
CA PHE A 2 -23.18 -62.22 -60.38
C PHE A 2 -23.77 -61.16 -59.45
N LEU A 3 -23.54 -61.36 -58.12
CA LEU A 3 -23.85 -60.37 -57.09
C LEU A 3 -22.69 -59.37 -57.00
N LYS A 4 -23.00 -58.07 -57.25
CA LYS A 4 -22.07 -56.97 -56.98
C LYS A 4 -22.25 -56.51 -55.54
N SER A 5 -21.14 -56.68 -54.73
CA SER A 5 -21.01 -56.12 -53.38
C SER A 5 -20.60 -54.65 -53.50
N GLY A 6 -21.44 -53.73 -53.03
CA GLY A 6 -21.13 -52.29 -52.93
C GLY A 6 -20.56 -51.97 -51.55
N TYR A 7 -19.34 -51.46 -51.50
CA TYR A 7 -18.72 -50.92 -50.28
C TYR A 7 -19.17 -49.47 -50.10
N PHE A 8 -19.90 -49.21 -49.00
CA PHE A 8 -20.21 -47.86 -48.56
C PHE A 8 -19.06 -47.38 -47.61
N SER A 9 -18.23 -46.45 -48.06
CA SER A 9 -17.25 -45.79 -47.20
C SER A 9 -17.94 -44.67 -46.44
N VAL A 10 -18.07 -44.83 -45.14
CA VAL A 10 -18.53 -43.77 -44.23
C VAL A 10 -17.32 -42.88 -43.90
N LEU A 11 -17.36 -41.68 -44.41
CA LEU A 11 -16.38 -40.61 -44.09
C LEU A 11 -16.76 -40.00 -42.72
N LEU A 12 -16.02 -40.35 -41.67
CA LEU A 12 -16.16 -39.76 -40.34
C LEU A 12 -15.51 -38.37 -40.35
N ILE A 13 -16.32 -37.30 -40.46
CA ILE A 13 -15.86 -35.92 -40.24
C ILE A 13 -15.72 -35.71 -38.73
N LEU A 14 -14.49 -35.77 -38.22
CA LEU A 14 -14.16 -35.29 -36.88
C LEU A 14 -14.24 -33.76 -36.88
N ALA A 15 -15.39 -33.23 -36.47
CA ALA A 15 -15.50 -31.81 -36.11
C ALA A 15 -14.65 -31.57 -34.85
N GLY A 16 -13.45 -31.02 -35.05
CA GLY A 16 -12.65 -30.48 -33.96
C GLY A 16 -13.40 -29.32 -33.34
N SER A 17 -14.03 -29.53 -32.21
CA SER A 17 -14.49 -28.45 -31.37
C SER A 17 -13.28 -27.77 -30.77
N ASP A 18 -12.87 -26.62 -31.32
CA ASP A 18 -12.03 -25.68 -30.64
C ASP A 18 -12.72 -25.30 -29.33
N VAL A 19 -12.28 -25.90 -28.23
CA VAL A 19 -12.66 -25.47 -26.90
C VAL A 19 -11.98 -24.13 -26.70
N ILE A 20 -12.67 -23.04 -27.09
CA ILE A 20 -12.29 -21.69 -26.69
C ILE A 20 -12.36 -21.73 -25.17
N ALA A 21 -11.18 -21.72 -24.51
CA ALA A 21 -11.09 -21.61 -23.06
C ALA A 21 -11.90 -20.35 -22.66
N ALA A 22 -12.89 -20.53 -21.79
CA ALA A 22 -13.68 -19.41 -21.30
C ALA A 22 -12.70 -18.37 -20.71
N GLU A 23 -12.80 -17.13 -21.16
CA GLU A 23 -11.97 -16.03 -20.67
C GLU A 23 -12.18 -15.90 -19.15
N ASP A 24 -11.10 -15.82 -18.40
CA ASP A 24 -11.15 -15.68 -16.95
C ASP A 24 -11.83 -14.36 -16.59
N GLN A 25 -13.04 -14.43 -16.03
CA GLN A 25 -13.89 -13.27 -15.69
C GLN A 25 -13.39 -12.49 -14.45
N ARG A 26 -12.32 -12.95 -13.80
CA ARG A 26 -11.77 -12.27 -12.64
C ARG A 26 -11.07 -10.95 -13.07
N PRO A 27 -11.20 -9.88 -12.26
CA PRO A 27 -10.63 -8.59 -12.62
C PRO A 27 -9.12 -8.59 -12.53
N ASP A 28 -8.47 -7.82 -13.38
CA ASP A 28 -7.13 -7.33 -13.10
C ASP A 28 -7.17 -6.37 -11.91
N ILE A 29 -6.10 -6.35 -11.12
CA ILE A 29 -5.99 -5.48 -9.94
C ILE A 29 -4.66 -4.72 -9.99
N LEU A 30 -4.72 -3.40 -9.90
CA LEU A 30 -3.58 -2.50 -9.75
C LEU A 30 -3.69 -1.80 -8.39
N LEU A 31 -2.86 -2.21 -7.43
CA LEU A 31 -2.74 -1.56 -6.12
C LEU A 31 -1.58 -0.57 -6.15
N ILE A 32 -1.88 0.71 -6.10
CA ILE A 32 -0.92 1.82 -6.03
C ILE A 32 -0.84 2.29 -4.59
N MET A 33 0.38 2.34 -4.02
CA MET A 33 0.61 2.87 -2.69
C MET A 33 1.62 4.02 -2.75
N ALA A 34 1.15 5.25 -2.51
CA ALA A 34 2.00 6.42 -2.37
C ALA A 34 2.85 6.35 -1.08
N ASP A 35 3.95 7.08 -1.05
CA ASP A 35 4.93 7.15 0.04
C ASP A 35 4.95 8.57 0.62
N ASP A 36 4.41 8.76 1.83
CA ASP A 36 4.33 10.06 2.53
C ASP A 36 3.24 11.03 2.01
N VAL A 37 2.00 10.59 1.88
CA VAL A 37 0.88 11.51 1.53
C VAL A 37 -0.34 11.28 2.42
N GLY A 38 -0.75 12.32 3.15
CA GLY A 38 -2.01 12.38 3.89
C GLY A 38 -3.18 12.81 3.01
N ILE A 39 -4.40 12.78 3.56
CA ILE A 39 -5.59 13.20 2.81
C ILE A 39 -5.54 14.67 2.39
N GLU A 40 -4.82 15.53 3.13
CA GLU A 40 -4.64 16.95 2.84
C GLU A 40 -3.84 17.21 1.56
N GLY A 41 -3.15 16.21 1.04
CA GLY A 41 -2.40 16.26 -0.20
C GLY A 41 -3.26 16.14 -1.47
N LEU A 42 -4.56 15.80 -1.36
CA LEU A 42 -5.41 15.49 -2.51
C LEU A 42 -6.65 16.41 -2.58
N GLY A 43 -6.97 16.89 -3.79
CA GLY A 43 -8.14 17.75 -4.05
C GLY A 43 -9.47 17.10 -3.67
N CYS A 44 -9.66 15.81 -3.99
CA CYS A 44 -10.89 15.08 -3.67
C CYS A 44 -11.15 14.90 -2.15
N TYR A 45 -10.17 15.18 -1.30
CA TYR A 45 -10.33 15.26 0.16
C TYR A 45 -10.34 16.68 0.71
N GLY A 46 -10.34 17.69 -0.17
CA GLY A 46 -10.40 19.11 0.20
C GLY A 46 -9.02 19.79 0.33
N GLY A 47 -7.94 19.13 -0.07
CA GLY A 47 -6.62 19.77 -0.23
C GLY A 47 -6.63 20.76 -1.38
N VAL A 48 -5.94 21.92 -1.24
CA VAL A 48 -5.87 22.95 -2.29
C VAL A 48 -4.44 23.41 -2.59
N SER A 49 -3.45 22.82 -1.92
CA SER A 49 -2.04 23.16 -2.17
C SER A 49 -1.52 22.60 -3.48
N TYR A 50 -2.00 21.42 -3.89
CA TYR A 50 -1.47 20.67 -5.03
C TYR A 50 -2.58 20.35 -6.03
N LYS A 51 -2.20 20.23 -7.30
CA LYS A 51 -3.11 19.81 -8.37
C LYS A 51 -3.07 18.30 -8.53
N THR A 52 -4.19 17.66 -8.20
CA THR A 52 -4.33 16.18 -8.29
C THR A 52 -5.51 15.75 -9.17
N PRO A 53 -5.64 16.28 -10.42
CA PRO A 53 -6.83 16.06 -11.25
C PRO A 53 -7.07 14.60 -11.65
N ASN A 54 -6.03 13.79 -11.76
CA ASN A 54 -6.17 12.37 -12.10
C ASN A 54 -6.74 11.58 -10.93
N LEU A 55 -6.24 11.80 -9.71
CA LEU A 55 -6.76 11.19 -8.48
C LEU A 55 -8.18 11.70 -8.17
N ASP A 56 -8.44 12.97 -8.40
CA ASP A 56 -9.78 13.55 -8.24
C ASP A 56 -10.78 12.90 -9.21
N THR A 57 -10.36 12.62 -10.46
CA THR A 57 -11.16 11.91 -11.46
C THR A 57 -11.41 10.46 -11.03
N LEU A 58 -10.39 9.75 -10.52
CA LEU A 58 -10.58 8.40 -9.99
C LEU A 58 -11.57 8.38 -8.81
N ALA A 59 -11.48 9.35 -7.92
CA ALA A 59 -12.37 9.48 -6.78
C ALA A 59 -13.82 9.80 -7.21
N ALA A 60 -13.99 10.69 -8.19
CA ALA A 60 -15.30 11.05 -8.72
C ALA A 60 -15.99 9.90 -9.46
N GLY A 61 -15.21 9.05 -10.16
CA GLY A 61 -15.71 7.89 -10.89
C GLY A 61 -15.68 6.57 -10.09
N GLY A 62 -15.26 6.58 -8.83
CA GLY A 62 -15.03 5.39 -8.02
C GLY A 62 -15.60 5.48 -6.61
N VAL A 63 -15.02 4.72 -5.70
CA VAL A 63 -15.37 4.71 -4.28
C VAL A 63 -14.26 5.39 -3.49
N ARG A 64 -14.56 6.54 -2.88
CA ARG A 64 -13.66 7.30 -2.00
C ARG A 64 -13.99 7.02 -0.54
N PHE A 65 -13.01 6.60 0.24
CA PHE A 65 -13.18 6.31 1.66
C PHE A 65 -12.85 7.54 2.52
N THR A 66 -13.67 7.83 3.52
CA THR A 66 -13.44 8.95 4.43
C THR A 66 -12.67 8.60 5.70
N HIS A 67 -12.46 7.29 5.98
CA HIS A 67 -11.81 6.81 7.20
C HIS A 67 -10.88 5.65 6.88
N ALA A 68 -9.80 5.95 6.14
CA ALA A 68 -8.74 4.99 5.86
C ALA A 68 -7.49 5.36 6.68
N TYR A 69 -6.92 4.37 7.35
CA TYR A 69 -5.82 4.56 8.28
C TYR A 69 -4.62 3.67 7.96
N ALA A 70 -3.43 4.24 8.11
CA ALA A 70 -2.15 3.56 8.00
C ALA A 70 -1.41 3.57 9.36
N GLN A 71 -0.22 2.99 9.42
CA GLN A 71 0.70 3.23 10.52
C GLN A 71 1.42 4.58 10.32
N PRO A 72 1.99 5.18 11.37
CA PRO A 72 2.66 6.49 11.24
C PRO A 72 3.90 6.51 10.33
N LEU A 73 4.45 5.35 9.96
CA LEU A 73 5.64 5.22 9.10
C LEU A 73 5.48 4.09 8.07
N CYS A 74 6.30 4.18 7.02
CA CYS A 74 6.28 3.30 5.86
C CYS A 74 6.49 1.81 6.18
N THR A 75 7.57 1.41 6.86
CA THR A 75 7.82 -0.02 7.15
C THR A 75 6.70 -0.67 7.97
N PRO A 76 6.21 -0.09 9.08
CA PRO A 76 5.09 -0.66 9.81
C PRO A 76 3.83 -0.87 8.97
N THR A 77 3.47 0.11 8.12
CA THR A 77 2.33 -0.03 7.22
C THR A 77 2.56 -1.12 6.18
N ARG A 78 3.73 -1.14 5.52
CA ARG A 78 4.07 -2.12 4.48
C ARG A 78 4.07 -3.54 5.02
N VAL A 79 4.61 -3.77 6.23
CA VAL A 79 4.56 -5.07 6.92
C VAL A 79 3.12 -5.49 7.22
N GLN A 80 2.30 -4.57 7.76
CA GLN A 80 0.89 -4.83 8.07
C GLN A 80 0.07 -5.14 6.82
N LEU A 81 0.21 -4.34 5.77
CA LEU A 81 -0.48 -4.49 4.49
C LEU A 81 -0.11 -5.81 3.82
N MET A 82 1.18 -6.12 3.70
CA MET A 82 1.67 -7.33 3.05
C MET A 82 1.20 -8.61 3.74
N THR A 83 1.06 -8.60 5.06
CA THR A 83 0.76 -9.81 5.87
C THR A 83 -0.69 -9.91 6.33
N GLY A 84 -1.44 -8.81 6.33
CA GLY A 84 -2.78 -8.73 6.93
C GLY A 84 -2.77 -8.91 8.45
N LYS A 85 -1.63 -8.66 9.11
CA LYS A 85 -1.44 -8.80 10.57
C LYS A 85 -1.05 -7.47 11.19
N TYR A 86 -1.55 -7.18 12.39
CA TYR A 86 -1.07 -6.06 13.18
C TYR A 86 0.39 -6.25 13.62
N ASN A 87 1.15 -5.17 13.68
CA ASN A 87 2.60 -5.21 13.91
C ASN A 87 3.01 -5.80 15.27
N HIS A 88 2.16 -5.78 16.30
CA HIS A 88 2.47 -6.47 17.56
C HIS A 88 2.63 -8.00 17.40
N ARG A 89 2.22 -8.57 16.26
CA ARG A 89 2.32 -10.00 15.96
C ARG A 89 3.54 -10.38 15.15
N ASN A 90 4.09 -9.45 14.35
CA ASN A 90 5.11 -9.75 13.34
C ASN A 90 6.23 -8.72 13.23
N TRP A 91 6.30 -7.75 14.13
CA TRP A 91 7.37 -6.75 14.10
C TRP A 91 8.72 -7.38 14.44
N ARG A 92 9.71 -7.08 13.61
CA ARG A 92 11.10 -7.50 13.79
C ARG A 92 12.03 -6.31 13.94
N TYR A 93 12.15 -5.53 12.89
CA TYR A 93 13.08 -4.43 12.76
C TYR A 93 12.59 -3.46 11.68
N PHE A 94 12.91 -2.18 11.80
CA PHE A 94 12.57 -1.22 10.74
C PHE A 94 13.31 -1.57 9.44
N GLY A 95 12.57 -1.62 8.33
CA GLY A 95 13.09 -2.04 7.03
C GLY A 95 13.17 -3.56 6.84
N ILE A 96 12.57 -4.37 7.71
CA ILE A 96 12.59 -5.84 7.62
C ILE A 96 11.17 -6.42 7.67
N LEU A 97 10.82 -7.22 6.67
CA LEU A 97 9.74 -8.20 6.74
C LEU A 97 10.36 -9.57 7.02
N ASP A 98 9.84 -10.29 8.00
CA ASP A 98 10.29 -11.65 8.33
C ASP A 98 10.19 -12.56 7.09
N PRO A 99 11.27 -13.20 6.64
CA PRO A 99 11.27 -14.08 5.46
C PRO A 99 10.31 -15.26 5.56
N THR A 100 9.86 -15.62 6.77
CA THR A 100 8.91 -16.72 6.99
C THR A 100 7.45 -16.31 6.82
N GLU A 101 7.17 -15.01 6.69
CA GLU A 101 5.82 -14.52 6.51
C GLU A 101 5.27 -14.82 5.11
N ARG A 102 3.98 -15.07 5.05
CA ARG A 102 3.26 -15.15 3.78
C ARG A 102 2.61 -13.82 3.47
N THR A 103 2.94 -13.26 2.32
CA THR A 103 2.43 -11.99 1.82
C THR A 103 1.13 -12.18 1.04
N PHE A 104 0.43 -11.09 0.73
CA PHE A 104 -0.67 -11.12 -0.22
C PHE A 104 -0.21 -11.52 -1.64
N GLY A 105 1.06 -11.28 -2.03
CA GLY A 105 1.62 -11.78 -3.28
C GLY A 105 1.52 -13.31 -3.40
N HIS A 106 1.88 -14.03 -2.35
CA HIS A 106 1.68 -15.48 -2.27
C HIS A 106 0.18 -15.87 -2.37
N ALA A 107 -0.70 -15.10 -1.74
CA ALA A 107 -2.13 -15.37 -1.75
C ALA A 107 -2.71 -15.17 -3.16
N MET A 108 -2.37 -14.07 -3.83
CA MET A 108 -2.79 -13.77 -5.19
C MET A 108 -2.26 -14.80 -6.20
N LYS A 109 -1.00 -15.21 -6.05
CA LYS A 109 -0.43 -16.30 -6.86
C LYS A 109 -1.19 -17.62 -6.64
N THR A 110 -1.49 -17.98 -5.38
CA THR A 110 -2.29 -19.18 -5.06
C THR A 110 -3.70 -19.09 -5.65
N ALA A 111 -4.28 -17.89 -5.70
CA ALA A 111 -5.55 -17.63 -6.37
C ALA A 111 -5.47 -17.66 -7.91
N GLY A 112 -4.31 -17.96 -8.51
CA GLY A 112 -4.13 -18.12 -9.95
C GLY A 112 -3.86 -16.84 -10.72
N TYR A 113 -3.53 -15.74 -10.04
CA TYR A 113 -3.10 -14.50 -10.69
C TYR A 113 -1.65 -14.58 -11.15
N THR A 114 -1.32 -13.88 -12.24
CA THR A 114 0.04 -13.49 -12.54
C THR A 114 0.34 -12.22 -11.73
N THR A 115 1.46 -12.21 -11.00
CA THR A 115 1.74 -11.20 -9.98
C THR A 115 2.99 -10.38 -10.29
N GLY A 116 2.91 -9.06 -10.19
CA GLY A 116 4.04 -8.15 -10.37
C GLY A 116 4.17 -7.16 -9.22
N ILE A 117 5.41 -6.76 -8.89
CA ILE A 117 5.68 -5.68 -7.94
C ILE A 117 6.75 -4.75 -8.50
N PHE A 118 6.43 -3.45 -8.55
CA PHE A 118 7.28 -2.42 -9.16
C PHE A 118 7.30 -1.18 -8.26
N GLY A 119 8.48 -0.67 -7.87
CA GLY A 119 8.60 0.49 -7.01
C GLY A 119 9.52 0.31 -5.81
N LYS A 120 9.12 0.76 -4.62
CA LYS A 120 9.90 0.72 -3.38
C LYS A 120 9.66 -0.57 -2.61
N TRP A 121 10.74 -1.31 -2.28
CA TRP A 121 10.65 -2.52 -1.43
C TRP A 121 10.74 -2.20 0.07
N GLN A 122 11.93 -1.80 0.52
CA GLN A 122 12.21 -1.41 1.92
C GLN A 122 11.91 -2.51 2.98
N LEU A 123 11.94 -3.79 2.61
CA LEU A 123 11.58 -4.90 3.50
C LEU A 123 12.67 -5.96 3.64
N GLN A 124 13.88 -5.68 3.06
CA GLN A 124 15.04 -6.58 3.10
C GLN A 124 16.17 -6.10 4.03
N SER A 125 16.00 -5.01 4.73
CA SER A 125 16.94 -4.16 5.43
C SER A 125 17.61 -3.14 4.49
N TYR A 126 17.62 -1.89 4.92
CA TYR A 126 18.28 -0.78 4.23
C TYR A 126 19.17 0.03 5.20
N ASP A 127 19.57 -0.58 6.31
CA ASP A 127 20.49 0.05 7.24
C ASP A 127 21.77 0.52 6.51
N PRO A 128 22.27 1.73 6.77
CA PRO A 128 23.56 2.14 6.28
C PRO A 128 24.66 1.13 6.69
N PRO A 129 25.64 0.85 5.82
CA PRO A 129 26.65 -0.18 6.08
C PRO A 129 27.52 0.09 7.29
N ASP A 130 27.73 1.35 7.67
CA ASP A 130 28.49 1.83 8.81
C ASP A 130 27.70 1.83 10.13
N LEU A 131 26.38 1.58 10.10
CA LEU A 131 25.58 1.52 11.31
C LEU A 131 26.00 0.32 12.19
N PRO A 132 26.22 0.51 13.51
CA PRO A 132 26.57 -0.58 14.41
C PRO A 132 25.60 -1.77 14.33
N GLY A 133 26.10 -2.96 14.01
CA GLY A 133 25.33 -4.18 13.85
C GLY A 133 24.60 -4.30 12.50
N ALA A 134 24.78 -3.39 11.55
CA ALA A 134 24.20 -3.49 10.22
C ALA A 134 24.63 -4.78 9.52
N GLU A 135 25.87 -5.24 9.69
CA GLU A 135 26.41 -6.47 9.14
C GLU A 135 25.59 -7.73 9.51
N LYS A 136 24.85 -7.69 10.63
CA LYS A 136 23.98 -8.78 11.09
C LYS A 136 22.55 -8.69 10.55
N ARG A 137 22.15 -7.53 10.04
CA ARG A 137 20.77 -7.25 9.62
C ARG A 137 20.61 -7.06 8.13
N ARG A 138 21.62 -6.45 7.46
CA ARG A 138 21.57 -6.20 6.02
C ARG A 138 21.32 -7.50 5.26
N GLY A 139 20.27 -7.49 4.40
CA GLY A 139 19.86 -8.64 3.61
C GLY A 139 19.08 -9.72 4.36
N THR A 140 18.79 -9.56 5.66
CA THR A 140 18.09 -10.59 6.45
C THR A 140 16.57 -10.52 6.36
N GLY A 141 16.01 -9.43 5.86
CA GLY A 141 14.58 -9.32 5.58
C GLY A 141 14.19 -10.13 4.33
N MET A 142 12.88 -10.15 4.04
CA MET A 142 12.35 -10.89 2.90
C MET A 142 12.93 -10.38 1.58
N HIS A 143 13.57 -11.27 0.83
CA HIS A 143 14.02 -10.96 -0.53
C HIS A 143 12.81 -10.91 -1.49
N PRO A 144 12.75 -9.98 -2.46
CA PRO A 144 11.63 -9.89 -3.42
C PRO A 144 11.30 -11.20 -4.12
N LYS A 145 12.32 -12.00 -4.50
CA LYS A 145 12.14 -13.32 -5.15
C LYS A 145 11.31 -14.31 -4.33
N ASP A 146 11.25 -14.11 -3.00
CA ASP A 146 10.56 -14.98 -2.05
C ASP A 146 9.21 -14.40 -1.60
N ALA A 147 8.83 -13.22 -2.11
CA ALA A 147 7.64 -12.49 -1.66
C ALA A 147 6.33 -12.87 -2.41
N GLY A 148 6.40 -13.83 -3.33
CA GLY A 148 5.22 -14.34 -4.03
C GLY A 148 4.84 -13.57 -5.30
N PHE A 149 5.73 -12.73 -5.82
CA PHE A 149 5.55 -12.02 -7.08
C PHE A 149 6.30 -12.72 -8.21
N ASP A 150 5.63 -12.91 -9.35
CA ASP A 150 6.24 -13.55 -10.53
C ASP A 150 7.33 -12.68 -11.14
N GLU A 151 7.18 -11.36 -11.04
CA GLU A 151 8.13 -10.38 -11.59
C GLU A 151 8.27 -9.18 -10.65
N TYR A 152 9.48 -8.62 -10.57
CA TYR A 152 9.76 -7.44 -9.75
C TYR A 152 10.81 -6.51 -10.38
N ALA A 153 10.65 -5.20 -10.12
CA ALA A 153 11.67 -4.17 -10.34
C ALA A 153 11.60 -3.14 -9.21
N LEU A 154 12.59 -3.15 -8.32
CA LEU A 154 12.44 -2.55 -6.99
C LEU A 154 13.66 -1.73 -6.57
N PHE A 155 13.40 -0.55 -6.01
CA PHE A 155 14.35 0.23 -5.21
C PHE A 155 14.28 -0.18 -3.73
N HIS A 156 15.30 0.08 -2.93
CA HIS A 156 15.48 -0.41 -1.55
C HIS A 156 15.43 -1.95 -1.47
N ALA A 157 15.97 -2.62 -2.48
CA ALA A 157 16.14 -4.06 -2.50
C ALA A 157 17.59 -4.38 -2.88
N LEU A 158 18.21 -5.37 -2.25
CA LEU A 158 19.61 -5.74 -2.41
C LEU A 158 20.57 -4.52 -2.34
N HIS A 159 20.27 -3.60 -1.41
CA HIS A 159 21.05 -2.40 -1.14
C HIS A 159 21.22 -1.44 -2.35
N THR A 160 20.19 -1.35 -3.18
CA THR A 160 20.17 -0.41 -4.31
C THR A 160 20.25 1.06 -3.83
N GLU A 161 19.84 1.34 -2.60
CA GLU A 161 19.99 2.63 -1.92
C GLU A 161 21.44 3.09 -1.73
N ASP A 162 22.39 2.16 -1.71
CA ASP A 162 23.83 2.47 -1.63
C ASP A 162 24.40 2.93 -2.98
N LYS A 163 23.61 2.85 -4.07
CA LYS A 163 24.06 3.06 -5.44
C LYS A 163 23.53 4.33 -6.11
N GLY A 164 22.69 5.10 -5.40
CA GLY A 164 22.18 6.37 -5.92
C GLY A 164 20.73 6.66 -5.61
N SER A 165 20.16 7.63 -6.34
CA SER A 165 18.79 8.08 -6.19
C SER A 165 17.78 7.02 -6.63
N ARG A 166 16.57 7.12 -6.09
CA ARG A 166 15.36 6.43 -6.57
C ARG A 166 14.67 7.21 -7.69
N TYR A 167 15.01 8.48 -7.83
CA TYR A 167 14.37 9.40 -8.76
C TYR A 167 15.20 9.62 -10.01
N ALA A 168 16.27 10.42 -9.95
CA ALA A 168 17.15 10.64 -11.09
C ALA A 168 18.14 9.47 -11.24
N ASN A 169 18.26 8.91 -12.45
CA ASN A 169 19.14 7.79 -12.75
C ASN A 169 18.96 6.58 -11.80
N PRO A 170 17.73 6.07 -11.65
CA PRO A 170 17.42 5.11 -10.59
C PRO A 170 18.17 3.78 -10.78
N THR A 171 18.61 3.21 -9.65
CA THR A 171 19.16 1.86 -9.61
C THR A 171 18.14 0.92 -8.98
N MET A 172 17.77 -0.15 -9.69
CA MET A 172 16.72 -1.09 -9.30
C MET A 172 17.23 -2.53 -9.31
N LEU A 173 16.70 -3.35 -8.42
CA LEU A 173 16.81 -4.81 -8.50
C LEU A 173 15.65 -5.34 -9.33
N GLU A 174 15.96 -6.04 -10.43
CA GLU A 174 14.96 -6.65 -11.32
C GLU A 174 15.11 -8.15 -11.37
N GLY A 175 13.99 -8.86 -11.39
CA GLY A 175 14.02 -10.31 -11.46
C GLY A 175 12.64 -10.95 -11.47
N SER A 176 12.68 -12.27 -11.30
CA SER A 176 11.51 -13.13 -11.25
C SER A 176 11.49 -13.97 -9.98
N ILE A 177 10.36 -14.57 -9.68
CA ILE A 177 10.20 -15.45 -8.51
C ILE A 177 11.24 -16.57 -8.51
N GLY A 178 11.85 -16.78 -7.35
CA GLY A 178 12.90 -17.78 -7.18
C GLY A 178 14.29 -17.37 -7.68
N GLU A 179 14.39 -16.34 -8.51
CA GLU A 179 15.66 -15.85 -9.06
C GLU A 179 16.21 -14.66 -8.26
N PRO A 180 17.53 -14.56 -8.06
CA PRO A 180 18.14 -13.50 -7.25
C PRO A 180 17.96 -12.10 -7.85
N GLY A 181 17.71 -12.02 -9.16
CA GLY A 181 17.59 -10.78 -9.91
C GLY A 181 18.93 -10.13 -10.26
N GLU A 182 18.85 -9.06 -11.05
CA GLU A 182 19.96 -8.24 -11.49
C GLU A 182 19.77 -6.80 -11.08
N VAL A 183 20.85 -6.13 -10.70
CA VAL A 183 20.85 -4.69 -10.39
C VAL A 183 21.11 -3.91 -11.67
N LYS A 184 20.17 -3.01 -12.04
CA LYS A 184 20.25 -2.17 -13.24
C LYS A 184 20.12 -0.70 -12.87
N THR A 185 20.93 0.15 -13.53
CA THR A 185 20.82 1.60 -13.46
C THR A 185 20.23 2.13 -14.77
N TYR A 186 19.32 3.08 -14.67
CA TYR A 186 18.61 3.71 -15.78
C TYR A 186 19.08 5.15 -15.96
N ASP A 187 20.23 5.32 -16.64
CA ASP A 187 20.82 6.63 -16.87
C ASP A 187 19.90 7.53 -17.70
N GLY A 188 19.80 8.79 -17.31
CA GLY A 188 18.97 9.78 -18.00
C GLY A 188 17.46 9.63 -17.75
N ARG A 189 17.03 8.74 -16.86
CA ARG A 189 15.63 8.43 -16.62
C ARG A 189 15.17 8.89 -15.22
N TYR A 190 13.87 9.01 -15.07
CA TYR A 190 13.21 9.20 -13.79
C TYR A 190 12.59 7.88 -13.31
N GLY A 191 12.73 7.56 -12.03
CA GLY A 191 12.36 6.23 -11.48
C GLY A 191 10.91 5.85 -11.73
N GLU A 192 9.99 6.75 -11.43
CA GLU A 192 8.56 6.47 -11.60
C GLU A 192 8.17 6.27 -13.07
N ASP A 193 8.83 6.97 -14.01
CA ASP A 193 8.58 6.76 -15.44
C ASP A 193 8.99 5.34 -15.87
N VAL A 194 10.13 4.87 -15.35
CA VAL A 194 10.59 3.49 -15.61
C VAL A 194 9.61 2.47 -15.06
N TRP A 195 9.09 2.69 -13.84
CA TRP A 195 8.12 1.76 -13.25
C TRP A 195 6.79 1.77 -14.01
N VAL A 196 6.29 2.92 -14.47
CA VAL A 196 5.09 2.99 -15.32
C VAL A 196 5.25 2.12 -16.57
N GLU A 197 6.37 2.25 -17.28
CA GLU A 197 6.65 1.46 -18.49
C GLU A 197 6.65 -0.04 -18.18
N LYS A 198 7.32 -0.46 -17.09
CA LYS A 198 7.37 -1.87 -16.68
C LYS A 198 6.00 -2.42 -16.29
N ILE A 199 5.18 -1.62 -15.61
CA ILE A 199 3.82 -2.01 -15.24
C ILE A 199 2.98 -2.21 -16.50
N LEU A 200 3.02 -1.28 -17.44
CA LEU A 200 2.24 -1.36 -18.67
C LEU A 200 2.72 -2.52 -19.56
N ASP A 201 4.03 -2.73 -19.65
CA ASP A 201 4.63 -3.88 -20.36
C ASP A 201 4.24 -5.23 -19.68
N PHE A 202 4.16 -5.28 -18.34
CA PHE A 202 3.64 -6.44 -17.62
C PHE A 202 2.17 -6.72 -17.99
N PHE A 203 1.34 -5.69 -18.13
CA PHE A 203 -0.04 -5.83 -18.60
C PHE A 203 -0.09 -6.34 -20.06
N ASP A 204 0.85 -5.99 -20.92
CA ASP A 204 0.89 -6.46 -22.31
C ASP A 204 1.27 -7.94 -22.41
N ARG A 205 2.27 -8.37 -21.68
CA ARG A 205 2.87 -9.72 -21.81
C ARG A 205 2.08 -10.84 -21.11
N ARG A 206 1.20 -10.53 -20.17
CA ARG A 206 0.56 -11.51 -19.28
C ARG A 206 -0.95 -11.60 -19.49
N GLN A 207 -1.39 -11.89 -20.72
CA GLN A 207 -2.83 -11.84 -21.09
C GLN A 207 -3.65 -13.10 -20.75
N GLN A 208 -3.03 -14.25 -20.46
CA GLN A 208 -3.73 -15.53 -20.29
C GLN A 208 -4.38 -15.73 -18.90
N LYS A 209 -3.99 -14.93 -17.91
CA LYS A 209 -4.47 -14.99 -16.53
C LYS A 209 -4.77 -13.58 -16.04
N PRO A 210 -5.68 -13.43 -15.05
CA PRO A 210 -5.85 -12.15 -14.41
C PRO A 210 -4.55 -11.71 -13.75
N ARG A 211 -4.32 -10.41 -13.73
CA ARG A 211 -3.06 -9.80 -13.27
C ARG A 211 -3.27 -9.07 -11.96
N PHE A 212 -2.32 -9.23 -11.06
CA PHE A 212 -2.21 -8.44 -9.86
C PHE A 212 -0.88 -7.69 -9.87
N VAL A 213 -0.95 -6.38 -9.89
CA VAL A 213 0.21 -5.51 -9.77
C VAL A 213 0.14 -4.73 -8.46
N TYR A 214 1.20 -4.82 -7.65
CA TYR A 214 1.43 -3.93 -6.53
C TYR A 214 2.50 -2.91 -6.92
N TYR A 215 2.11 -1.64 -6.90
CA TYR A 215 2.97 -0.50 -7.20
C TYR A 215 3.18 0.35 -5.94
N PRO A 216 4.13 -0.01 -5.07
CA PRO A 216 4.57 0.86 -3.98
C PRO A 216 5.46 1.96 -4.55
N MET A 217 4.86 3.13 -4.83
CA MET A 217 5.58 4.29 -5.35
C MET A 217 6.71 4.72 -4.42
N ALA A 218 7.72 5.40 -4.96
CA ALA A 218 8.68 6.15 -4.17
C ALA A 218 8.23 7.61 -3.93
N LEU A 219 7.32 8.13 -4.76
CA LEU A 219 6.76 9.47 -4.64
C LEU A 219 5.71 9.58 -3.52
N PRO A 220 5.65 10.75 -2.87
CA PRO A 220 6.57 11.89 -2.88
C PRO A 220 7.58 11.90 -1.71
N HIS A 221 8.20 10.77 -1.37
CA HIS A 221 9.11 10.62 -0.22
C HIS A 221 10.39 11.46 -0.35
N TRP A 222 10.85 12.05 0.74
CA TRP A 222 12.19 12.67 0.81
C TRP A 222 13.31 11.70 0.35
N PRO A 223 14.36 12.18 -0.39
CA PRO A 223 14.73 13.56 -0.67
C PRO A 223 13.79 14.22 -1.69
N PHE A 224 13.44 15.50 -1.48
CA PHE A 224 12.66 16.23 -2.48
C PHE A 224 13.61 16.73 -3.57
N GLU A 225 13.39 16.22 -4.77
CA GLU A 225 14.19 16.45 -5.96
C GLU A 225 13.30 16.94 -7.12
N PRO A 226 13.87 17.65 -8.12
CA PRO A 226 13.11 18.02 -9.30
C PRO A 226 12.49 16.79 -9.99
N THR A 227 11.29 16.95 -10.50
CA THR A 227 10.62 15.96 -11.36
C THR A 227 10.84 16.30 -12.83
N PRO A 228 10.54 15.40 -13.77
CA PRO A 228 10.59 15.71 -15.22
C PRO A 228 9.73 16.89 -15.66
N GLN A 229 8.81 17.38 -14.82
CA GLN A 229 8.01 18.58 -15.07
C GLN A 229 8.56 19.84 -14.38
N SER A 230 9.55 19.69 -13.50
CA SER A 230 10.20 20.83 -12.85
C SER A 230 11.14 21.55 -13.83
N PRO A 231 11.20 22.88 -13.83
CA PRO A 231 12.15 23.64 -14.66
C PRO A 231 13.63 23.29 -14.42
N GLU A 232 13.95 22.89 -13.19
CA GLU A 232 15.30 22.50 -12.76
C GLU A 232 15.66 21.04 -13.10
N TRP A 233 14.74 20.28 -13.67
CA TRP A 233 15.01 18.89 -14.04
C TRP A 233 16.19 18.78 -15.01
N ASN A 234 17.22 18.04 -14.59
CA ASN A 234 18.35 17.71 -15.43
C ASN A 234 18.75 16.24 -15.17
N PRO A 235 18.49 15.33 -16.11
CA PRO A 235 18.81 13.92 -15.94
C PRO A 235 20.30 13.62 -15.85
N GLN A 236 21.18 14.59 -16.20
CA GLN A 236 22.63 14.44 -16.13
C GLN A 236 23.21 14.91 -14.78
N SER A 237 22.38 15.38 -13.85
CA SER A 237 22.83 15.85 -12.55
C SER A 237 22.11 15.12 -11.42
N THR A 238 22.76 15.02 -10.26
CA THR A 238 22.12 14.68 -9.00
C THR A 238 21.83 15.99 -8.28
N PRO A 239 20.57 16.46 -8.25
CA PRO A 239 20.25 17.74 -7.63
C PRO A 239 20.36 17.64 -6.10
N GLU A 240 20.73 18.77 -5.46
CA GLU A 240 20.62 18.85 -4.01
C GLU A 240 19.15 18.86 -3.59
N PRO A 241 18.77 18.08 -2.57
CA PRO A 241 17.40 18.03 -2.09
C PRO A 241 16.95 19.38 -1.51
N ASP A 242 15.78 19.84 -1.91
CA ASP A 242 15.18 21.08 -1.41
C ASP A 242 13.67 20.91 -1.18
N LEU A 243 13.16 21.47 -0.06
CA LEU A 243 11.74 21.41 0.29
C LEU A 243 10.84 22.02 -0.80
N LYS A 244 11.34 22.99 -1.58
CA LYS A 244 10.60 23.61 -2.69
C LYS A 244 10.09 22.60 -3.74
N PHE A 245 10.73 21.44 -3.88
CA PHE A 245 10.33 20.38 -4.81
C PHE A 245 9.26 19.45 -4.25
N ALA A 246 8.83 19.61 -3.01
CA ALA A 246 7.77 18.78 -2.43
C ALA A 246 6.46 18.90 -3.22
N ASP A 247 6.10 20.12 -3.62
CA ASP A 247 4.90 20.40 -4.40
C ASP A 247 4.98 19.70 -5.77
N ASP A 248 6.11 19.87 -6.48
CA ASP A 248 6.36 19.25 -7.76
C ASP A 248 6.23 17.72 -7.68
N MET A 249 6.76 17.09 -6.61
CA MET A 249 6.72 15.64 -6.45
C MET A 249 5.32 15.12 -6.11
N ILE A 250 4.53 15.86 -5.34
CA ILE A 250 3.13 15.51 -5.06
C ILE A 250 2.28 15.63 -6.35
N GLU A 251 2.47 16.71 -7.12
CA GLU A 251 1.78 16.87 -8.41
C GLU A 251 2.25 15.81 -9.43
N TYR A 252 3.53 15.46 -9.43
CA TYR A 252 4.04 14.43 -10.34
C TYR A 252 3.54 13.01 -9.99
N MET A 253 3.31 12.72 -8.71
CA MET A 253 2.62 11.50 -8.28
C MET A 253 1.25 11.37 -8.97
N ASP A 254 0.48 12.44 -9.03
CA ASP A 254 -0.82 12.46 -9.74
C ASP A 254 -0.65 12.24 -11.25
N VAL A 255 0.37 12.85 -11.86
CA VAL A 255 0.71 12.65 -13.28
C VAL A 255 1.04 11.19 -13.57
N ILE A 256 1.79 10.51 -12.69
CA ILE A 256 2.12 9.09 -12.82
C ILE A 256 0.84 8.22 -12.75
N VAL A 257 -0.08 8.53 -11.86
CA VAL A 257 -1.39 7.85 -11.82
C VAL A 257 -2.16 8.08 -13.13
N GLY A 258 -2.14 9.31 -13.65
CA GLY A 258 -2.74 9.64 -14.96
C GLY A 258 -2.17 8.81 -16.09
N ARG A 259 -0.84 8.68 -16.18
CA ARG A 259 -0.15 7.87 -17.21
C ARG A 259 -0.52 6.39 -17.15
N LEU A 260 -0.64 5.83 -15.94
CA LEU A 260 -1.11 4.45 -15.75
C LEU A 260 -2.55 4.29 -16.25
N MET A 261 -3.44 5.22 -15.92
CA MET A 261 -4.83 5.18 -16.39
C MET A 261 -4.94 5.35 -17.90
N ASP A 262 -4.13 6.21 -18.52
CA ASP A 262 -4.03 6.36 -19.97
C ASP A 262 -3.53 5.08 -20.63
N GLY A 263 -2.47 4.48 -20.08
CA GLY A 263 -1.95 3.22 -20.55
C GLY A 263 -2.96 2.08 -20.47
N LEU A 264 -3.74 2.00 -19.38
CA LEU A 264 -4.84 1.02 -19.25
C LEU A 264 -5.99 1.33 -20.23
N ARG A 265 -6.31 2.61 -20.49
CA ARG A 265 -7.33 3.00 -21.51
C ARG A 265 -6.93 2.57 -22.91
N GLN A 266 -5.69 2.79 -23.31
CA GLN A 266 -5.15 2.39 -24.61
C GLN A 266 -5.22 0.87 -24.83
N ARG A 267 -5.25 0.08 -23.75
CA ARG A 267 -5.37 -1.38 -23.72
C ARG A 267 -6.80 -1.89 -23.50
N GLU A 268 -7.77 -0.98 -23.44
CA GLU A 268 -9.19 -1.31 -23.14
C GLU A 268 -9.37 -2.01 -21.77
N LEU A 269 -8.44 -1.75 -20.84
CA LEU A 269 -8.42 -2.34 -19.51
C LEU A 269 -8.95 -1.41 -18.41
N ALA A 270 -8.97 -0.09 -18.62
CA ALA A 270 -9.24 0.91 -17.57
C ALA A 270 -10.60 0.74 -16.88
N ARG A 271 -11.61 0.24 -17.59
CA ARG A 271 -12.96 0.05 -17.02
C ARG A 271 -13.09 -1.21 -16.17
N LYS A 272 -12.34 -2.26 -16.49
CA LYS A 272 -12.42 -3.61 -15.89
C LYS A 272 -11.32 -3.92 -14.90
N THR A 273 -10.23 -3.13 -14.85
CA THR A 273 -9.18 -3.24 -13.85
C THR A 273 -9.62 -2.54 -12.56
N ILE A 274 -9.50 -3.22 -11.43
CA ILE A 274 -9.69 -2.60 -10.12
C ILE A 274 -8.41 -1.83 -9.78
N VAL A 275 -8.48 -0.50 -9.86
CA VAL A 275 -7.39 0.40 -9.47
C VAL A 275 -7.63 0.87 -8.05
N ILE A 276 -6.69 0.60 -7.15
CA ILE A 276 -6.73 0.99 -5.75
C ILE A 276 -5.58 1.97 -5.50
N PHE A 277 -5.88 3.18 -5.02
CA PHE A 277 -4.89 4.14 -4.56
C PHE A 277 -4.96 4.27 -3.04
N TYR A 278 -3.82 4.14 -2.38
CA TYR A 278 -3.66 4.21 -0.92
C TYR A 278 -2.33 4.88 -0.59
N SER A 279 -2.11 5.35 0.65
CA SER A 279 -0.82 5.85 1.10
C SER A 279 -0.32 5.11 2.35
N ASP A 280 1.00 5.03 2.52
CA ASP A 280 1.61 4.27 3.62
C ASP A 280 1.69 5.03 4.94
N ASN A 281 1.65 6.35 4.93
CA ASN A 281 1.55 7.23 6.10
C ASN A 281 1.23 8.67 5.68
N GLY A 282 1.05 9.55 6.65
CA GLY A 282 0.81 10.97 6.39
C GLY A 282 2.01 11.71 5.81
N THR A 283 1.76 12.91 5.32
CA THR A 283 2.73 13.80 4.65
C THR A 283 3.96 14.10 5.52
N HIS A 284 5.10 14.31 4.87
CA HIS A 284 6.39 14.60 5.53
C HIS A 284 6.30 15.82 6.46
N LEU A 285 6.92 15.75 7.65
CA LEU A 285 6.81 16.75 8.73
C LEU A 285 7.14 18.21 8.34
N LYS A 286 7.99 18.42 7.33
CA LYS A 286 8.38 19.77 6.88
C LYS A 286 7.40 20.40 5.87
N VAL A 287 6.46 19.59 5.38
CA VAL A 287 5.45 20.04 4.40
C VAL A 287 4.20 20.52 5.14
N THR A 288 3.61 21.62 4.69
CA THR A 288 2.34 22.12 5.22
C THR A 288 1.38 22.35 4.05
N SER A 289 0.24 21.67 4.10
CA SER A 289 -0.78 21.74 3.06
C SER A 289 -1.94 22.63 3.49
N LYS A 290 -2.60 23.26 2.53
CA LYS A 290 -3.82 24.08 2.76
C LYS A 290 -5.06 23.28 2.39
N MET A 291 -6.11 23.44 3.19
CA MET A 291 -7.43 22.87 2.93
C MET A 291 -8.38 23.94 2.37
N LEU A 292 -9.44 23.49 1.70
CA LEU A 292 -10.48 24.35 1.13
C LEU A 292 -11.17 25.25 2.19
N ASP A 293 -11.24 24.81 3.44
CA ASP A 293 -11.78 25.55 4.58
C ASP A 293 -10.79 26.60 5.15
N GLY A 294 -9.62 26.76 4.54
CA GLY A 294 -8.60 27.73 4.93
C GLY A 294 -7.60 27.24 5.98
N ARG A 295 -7.77 26.03 6.54
CA ARG A 295 -6.80 25.47 7.50
C ARG A 295 -5.47 25.15 6.84
N ALA A 296 -4.38 25.41 7.57
CA ALA A 296 -3.05 24.93 7.25
C ALA A 296 -2.77 23.66 8.05
N ILE A 297 -2.53 22.56 7.38
CA ILE A 297 -2.31 21.25 7.98
C ILE A 297 -0.82 20.92 7.89
N PRO A 298 -0.09 20.86 9.01
CA PRO A 298 1.30 20.40 9.01
C PRO A 298 1.34 18.90 8.77
N GLY A 299 2.35 18.43 8.03
CA GLY A 299 2.58 17.01 7.82
C GLY A 299 2.78 16.26 9.14
N GLY A 300 2.32 15.02 9.18
CA GLY A 300 2.30 14.20 10.39
C GLY A 300 3.10 12.91 10.32
N LYS A 301 3.93 12.69 9.29
CA LYS A 301 4.77 11.49 9.16
C LYS A 301 5.46 11.15 10.48
N ALA A 302 5.40 9.90 10.88
CA ALA A 302 5.99 9.37 12.12
C ALA A 302 5.26 9.77 13.43
N MET A 303 4.24 10.62 13.36
CA MET A 303 3.49 11.06 14.54
C MET A 303 2.21 10.20 14.72
N PRO A 304 1.88 9.82 15.97
CA PRO A 304 0.66 9.06 16.26
C PRO A 304 -0.59 9.98 16.29
N THR A 305 -0.66 10.94 15.36
CA THR A 305 -1.73 11.92 15.18
C THR A 305 -2.58 11.58 13.96
N GLN A 306 -3.75 12.22 13.82
CA GLN A 306 -4.58 12.07 12.62
C GLN A 306 -3.78 12.42 11.35
N THR A 307 -2.96 13.47 11.37
CA THR A 307 -2.10 13.85 10.22
C THR A 307 -1.02 12.81 9.88
N GLY A 308 -0.68 11.92 10.82
CA GLY A 308 0.31 10.87 10.58
C GLY A 308 -0.26 9.56 10.06
N ILE A 309 -1.56 9.31 10.28
CA ILE A 309 -2.18 8.00 10.03
C ILE A 309 -3.40 8.04 9.12
N HIS A 310 -4.07 9.17 8.96
CA HIS A 310 -5.26 9.30 8.11
C HIS A 310 -4.85 9.54 6.67
N VAL A 311 -5.01 8.54 5.84
CA VAL A 311 -4.47 8.48 4.48
C VAL A 311 -5.59 8.33 3.45
N PRO A 312 -5.36 8.74 2.20
CA PRO A 312 -6.35 8.53 1.14
C PRO A 312 -6.52 7.04 0.82
N LEU A 313 -7.76 6.66 0.50
CA LEU A 313 -8.11 5.37 -0.12
C LEU A 313 -9.19 5.61 -1.17
N ILE A 314 -8.86 5.30 -2.42
CA ILE A 314 -9.74 5.42 -3.58
C ILE A 314 -9.73 4.08 -4.32
N VAL A 315 -10.90 3.57 -4.68
CA VAL A 315 -11.04 2.35 -5.50
C VAL A 315 -11.86 2.67 -6.73
N HIS A 316 -11.29 2.43 -7.91
CA HIS A 316 -11.90 2.74 -9.19
C HIS A 316 -11.99 1.50 -10.07
N CYS A 317 -13.19 1.15 -10.50
CA CYS A 317 -13.48 0.13 -11.51
C CYS A 317 -14.93 0.35 -12.02
N PRO A 318 -15.14 1.14 -13.08
CA PRO A 318 -16.48 1.54 -13.53
C PRO A 318 -17.42 0.38 -13.90
N ASP A 319 -16.87 -0.75 -14.34
CA ASP A 319 -17.69 -1.91 -14.70
C ASP A 319 -18.16 -2.72 -13.47
N ARG A 320 -17.62 -2.42 -12.26
CA ARG A 320 -17.94 -3.13 -11.01
C ARG A 320 -18.56 -2.25 -9.93
N TYR A 321 -18.14 -1.00 -9.85
CA TYR A 321 -18.52 -0.12 -8.73
C TYR A 321 -19.12 1.19 -9.22
N GLN A 322 -20.25 1.57 -8.64
CA GLN A 322 -20.83 2.89 -8.84
C GLN A 322 -20.11 3.93 -7.95
N PRO A 323 -19.95 5.16 -8.43
CA PRO A 323 -19.35 6.24 -7.65
C PRO A 323 -20.05 6.45 -6.30
N ARG A 324 -19.27 6.51 -5.21
CA ARG A 324 -19.78 6.76 -3.86
C ARG A 324 -18.72 7.23 -2.90
N VAL A 325 -19.17 7.74 -1.77
CA VAL A 325 -18.35 7.98 -0.58
C VAL A 325 -18.62 6.86 0.44
N ALA A 326 -17.59 6.10 0.79
CA ALA A 326 -17.66 5.05 1.80
C ALA A 326 -17.20 5.59 3.16
N GLY A 327 -18.06 5.50 4.17
CA GLY A 327 -17.80 6.04 5.50
C GLY A 327 -17.33 5.00 6.54
N GLY A 328 -17.11 3.74 6.17
CA GLY A 328 -16.60 2.73 7.09
C GLY A 328 -15.09 2.85 7.31
N ILE A 329 -14.62 2.40 8.47
CA ILE A 329 -13.20 2.38 8.81
C ILE A 329 -12.50 1.29 8.03
N VAL A 330 -11.31 1.60 7.50
CA VAL A 330 -10.38 0.68 6.85
C VAL A 330 -8.98 0.92 7.42
N ASP A 331 -8.21 -0.15 7.66
CA ASP A 331 -6.79 -0.05 7.97
C ASP A 331 -5.94 -0.98 7.05
N ALA A 332 -4.61 -0.85 7.12
CA ALA A 332 -3.71 -1.57 6.24
C ALA A 332 -3.85 -3.10 6.30
N SER A 333 -4.33 -3.68 7.41
CA SER A 333 -4.54 -5.13 7.52
C SER A 333 -5.70 -5.65 6.65
N ASP A 334 -6.63 -4.77 6.29
CA ASP A 334 -7.85 -5.10 5.55
C ASP A 334 -7.60 -5.40 4.07
N PHE A 335 -6.46 -4.98 3.53
CA PHE A 335 -6.12 -5.22 2.13
C PHE A 335 -5.95 -6.71 1.81
N TRP A 336 -5.32 -7.46 2.71
CA TRP A 336 -5.09 -8.89 2.49
C TRP A 336 -6.41 -9.69 2.28
N PRO A 337 -7.41 -9.65 3.20
CA PRO A 337 -8.68 -10.32 2.99
C PRO A 337 -9.50 -9.72 1.84
N THR A 338 -9.40 -8.40 1.60
CA THR A 338 -10.09 -7.74 0.49
C THR A 338 -9.57 -8.23 -0.86
N LEU A 339 -8.26 -8.27 -1.05
CA LEU A 339 -7.66 -8.78 -2.28
C LEU A 339 -8.09 -10.22 -2.55
N LEU A 340 -8.10 -11.09 -1.53
CA LEU A 340 -8.59 -12.47 -1.69
C LEU A 340 -10.06 -12.53 -2.07
N GLU A 341 -10.93 -11.78 -1.40
CA GLU A 341 -12.35 -11.74 -1.75
C GLU A 341 -12.59 -11.26 -3.19
N LEU A 342 -11.82 -10.27 -3.65
CA LEU A 342 -11.89 -9.77 -5.03
C LEU A 342 -11.52 -10.83 -6.08
N THR A 343 -10.73 -11.84 -5.72
CA THR A 343 -10.37 -12.96 -6.62
C THR A 343 -11.46 -14.02 -6.73
N GLY A 344 -12.48 -14.00 -5.86
CA GLY A 344 -13.45 -15.08 -5.71
C GLY A 344 -12.85 -16.37 -5.13
N ALA A 345 -11.59 -16.34 -4.66
CA ALA A 345 -10.98 -17.51 -4.05
C ALA A 345 -11.52 -17.71 -2.62
N GLU A 346 -11.74 -18.97 -2.27
CA GLU A 346 -12.09 -19.32 -0.90
C GLU A 346 -10.95 -18.97 0.06
N THR A 347 -11.26 -18.23 1.11
CA THR A 347 -10.30 -17.88 2.18
C THR A 347 -10.02 -19.07 3.12
N SER A 348 -10.69 -20.20 2.91
CA SER A 348 -10.60 -21.42 3.68
C SER A 348 -9.27 -22.12 3.45
N GLY A 349 -8.35 -22.02 4.40
CA GLY A 349 -7.09 -22.79 4.37
C GLY A 349 -5.89 -22.14 5.04
N SER A 350 -5.91 -20.85 5.31
CA SER A 350 -4.84 -20.22 6.09
C SER A 350 -5.01 -20.52 7.58
N LYS A 351 -4.19 -21.41 8.13
CA LYS A 351 -4.11 -21.68 9.57
C LYS A 351 -3.62 -20.47 10.38
N THR A 352 -3.17 -19.41 9.70
CA THR A 352 -2.63 -18.20 10.35
C THR A 352 -3.73 -17.17 10.53
N LYS A 353 -4.04 -16.83 11.78
CA LYS A 353 -4.99 -15.75 12.10
C LYS A 353 -4.49 -14.43 11.51
N ARG A 354 -5.34 -13.75 10.76
CA ARG A 354 -5.14 -12.38 10.27
C ARG A 354 -6.09 -11.43 11.00
N ASP A 355 -5.73 -10.15 11.00
CA ASP A 355 -6.46 -9.14 11.76
C ASP A 355 -7.37 -8.28 10.87
N GLY A 356 -7.22 -8.39 9.55
CA GLY A 356 -7.97 -7.62 8.56
C GLY A 356 -9.42 -8.09 8.39
N ILE A 357 -10.27 -7.14 8.02
CA ILE A 357 -11.66 -7.34 7.63
C ILE A 357 -11.81 -6.82 6.20
N SER A 358 -12.37 -7.64 5.29
CA SER A 358 -12.57 -7.20 3.91
C SER A 358 -13.51 -6.00 3.81
N PHE A 359 -13.14 -5.02 3.00
CA PHE A 359 -13.97 -3.85 2.71
C PHE A 359 -14.75 -3.95 1.37
N VAL A 360 -14.84 -5.12 0.76
CA VAL A 360 -15.61 -5.32 -0.50
C VAL A 360 -17.07 -4.90 -0.35
N SER A 361 -17.70 -5.18 0.78
CA SER A 361 -19.07 -4.72 1.08
C SER A 361 -19.24 -3.20 1.04
N GLN A 362 -18.16 -2.44 1.32
CA GLN A 362 -18.16 -0.98 1.21
C GLN A 362 -18.01 -0.53 -0.24
N LEU A 363 -17.30 -1.30 -1.08
CA LEU A 363 -17.18 -1.03 -2.51
C LEU A 363 -18.51 -1.22 -3.23
N THR A 364 -19.25 -2.28 -2.90
CA THR A 364 -20.55 -2.58 -3.50
C THR A 364 -21.71 -1.80 -2.88
N GLY A 365 -21.53 -1.28 -1.65
CA GLY A 365 -22.59 -0.64 -0.87
C GLY A 365 -23.59 -1.62 -0.29
N THR A 366 -23.23 -2.90 -0.21
CA THR A 366 -24.06 -3.94 0.38
C THR A 366 -23.79 -4.09 1.90
N PRO A 367 -24.73 -4.66 2.67
CA PRO A 367 -24.45 -5.07 4.05
C PRO A 367 -23.29 -6.08 4.08
N GLY A 368 -22.43 -5.96 5.09
CA GLY A 368 -21.31 -6.88 5.28
C GLY A 368 -20.47 -6.50 6.50
N PRO A 369 -19.47 -7.31 6.84
CA PRO A 369 -18.57 -7.03 7.95
C PRO A 369 -17.96 -5.63 7.83
N ARG A 370 -17.84 -4.96 8.97
CA ARG A 370 -17.21 -3.63 9.07
C ARG A 370 -16.37 -3.58 10.33
N ARG A 371 -15.36 -2.75 10.29
CA ARG A 371 -14.49 -2.47 11.41
C ARG A 371 -15.12 -1.42 12.32
N ASP A 372 -15.19 -1.69 13.62
CA ASP A 372 -15.66 -0.73 14.63
C ASP A 372 -14.58 0.29 14.98
N ALA A 373 -13.30 -0.13 14.94
CA ALA A 373 -12.15 0.71 15.24
C ALA A 373 -10.92 0.26 14.44
N ALA A 374 -10.05 1.20 14.06
CA ALA A 374 -8.69 0.91 13.61
C ALA A 374 -7.77 0.70 14.82
N PHE A 375 -6.77 -0.16 14.66
CA PHE A 375 -5.79 -0.46 15.70
C PHE A 375 -4.37 -0.11 15.23
N VAL A 376 -3.65 0.60 16.08
CA VAL A 376 -2.26 0.97 15.84
C VAL A 376 -1.38 0.45 16.97
N TRP A 377 -0.46 -0.43 16.63
CA TRP A 377 0.70 -0.75 17.44
C TRP A 377 1.92 -0.21 16.71
N TYR A 378 2.51 0.82 17.25
CA TYR A 378 3.58 1.57 16.62
C TYR A 378 4.79 1.66 17.53
N ASP A 379 5.84 0.96 17.17
CA ASP A 379 7.19 1.11 17.71
C ASP A 379 8.16 0.84 16.56
N PRO A 380 8.72 1.88 15.91
CA PRO A 380 9.60 1.67 14.77
C PRO A 380 10.97 1.14 15.19
N ARG A 381 11.21 0.92 16.49
CA ARG A 381 12.43 0.32 17.01
C ARG A 381 12.36 -1.21 17.01
N PRO A 382 13.50 -1.92 16.84
CA PRO A 382 14.79 -1.32 16.51
C PRO A 382 14.84 -0.85 15.06
N GLY A 383 15.76 0.08 14.74
CA GLY A 383 15.94 0.61 13.39
C GLY A 383 16.88 1.79 13.34
N TRP A 384 17.49 2.00 12.19
CA TRP A 384 18.30 3.16 11.91
C TRP A 384 17.50 4.45 12.09
N ASP A 385 18.10 5.47 12.71
CA ASP A 385 17.49 6.78 13.01
C ASP A 385 16.15 6.66 13.79
N LYS A 386 16.09 5.71 14.74
CA LYS A 386 14.87 5.47 15.52
C LYS A 386 15.02 5.75 17.03
N GLU A 387 16.10 6.37 17.47
CA GLU A 387 16.41 6.67 18.88
C GLU A 387 15.34 7.54 19.55
N ARG A 388 14.79 8.49 18.81
CA ARG A 388 13.78 9.46 19.30
C ARG A 388 12.39 8.88 19.48
N PHE A 389 12.14 7.64 19.00
CA PHE A 389 10.82 7.06 19.02
C PHE A 389 10.52 6.27 20.29
N SER A 390 9.27 6.22 20.64
CA SER A 390 8.73 5.40 21.71
C SER A 390 7.53 4.58 21.20
N ARG A 391 7.19 3.52 21.95
CA ARG A 391 6.04 2.70 21.62
C ARG A 391 4.73 3.41 21.91
N HIS A 392 3.86 3.43 20.94
CA HIS A 392 2.47 3.86 21.08
C HIS A 392 1.52 2.72 20.69
N VAL A 393 0.54 2.47 21.56
CA VAL A 393 -0.54 1.54 21.29
C VAL A 393 -1.85 2.27 21.48
N PHE A 394 -2.67 2.33 20.44
CA PHE A 394 -3.95 3.01 20.49
C PHE A 394 -4.96 2.39 19.52
N ALA A 395 -6.21 2.69 19.76
CA ALA A 395 -7.30 2.43 18.84
C ALA A 395 -8.12 3.69 18.61
N LEU A 396 -8.75 3.78 17.45
CA LEU A 396 -9.61 4.90 17.11
C LEU A 396 -10.85 4.42 16.36
N ASN A 397 -11.97 5.01 16.71
CA ASN A 397 -13.20 4.95 15.92
C ASN A 397 -13.42 6.30 15.21
N LYS A 398 -14.63 6.58 14.73
CA LYS A 398 -14.90 7.82 13.98
C LYS A 398 -14.91 9.09 14.85
N THR A 399 -15.06 8.95 16.16
CA THR A 399 -15.26 10.08 17.07
C THR A 399 -14.19 10.21 18.14
N HIS A 400 -13.47 9.13 18.45
CA HIS A 400 -12.48 9.11 19.53
C HIS A 400 -11.25 8.30 19.16
N LYS A 401 -10.11 8.71 19.73
CA LYS A 401 -8.86 7.96 19.74
C LYS A 401 -8.40 7.76 21.18
N TYR A 402 -8.11 6.51 21.56
CA TYR A 402 -7.68 6.16 22.91
C TYR A 402 -6.35 5.44 22.90
N PHE A 403 -5.40 5.98 23.65
CA PHE A 403 -4.08 5.37 23.86
C PHE A 403 -4.11 4.44 25.08
N ARG A 404 -3.38 3.33 25.01
CA ARG A 404 -3.22 2.38 26.11
C ARG A 404 -2.65 3.02 27.40
N ASP A 405 -1.93 4.13 27.27
CA ASP A 405 -1.39 4.92 28.38
C ASP A 405 -2.44 5.79 29.10
N GLY A 406 -3.69 5.79 28.65
CA GLY A 406 -4.82 6.47 29.30
C GLY A 406 -5.30 7.75 28.61
N ARG A 407 -4.53 8.30 27.67
CA ARG A 407 -4.93 9.51 26.93
C ARG A 407 -6.11 9.22 26.01
N LEU A 408 -7.12 10.10 26.06
CA LEU A 408 -8.28 10.06 25.18
C LEU A 408 -8.35 11.36 24.36
N PHE A 409 -8.62 11.24 23.07
CA PHE A 409 -8.83 12.38 22.18
C PHE A 409 -10.22 12.29 21.56
N ARG A 410 -10.91 13.42 21.42
CA ARG A 410 -12.05 13.56 20.53
C ARG A 410 -11.53 13.86 19.14
N LEU A 411 -12.11 13.18 18.14
CA LEU A 411 -11.85 13.45 16.74
C LEU A 411 -12.94 14.41 16.25
N SER A 412 -12.53 15.46 15.55
CA SER A 412 -13.45 16.46 14.98
C SER A 412 -14.17 15.90 13.75
N GLU A 413 -15.31 16.45 13.40
CA GLU A 413 -15.96 16.26 12.08
C GLU A 413 -15.11 16.84 10.96
N LEU A 414 -14.31 17.86 11.27
CA LEU A 414 -13.27 18.36 10.36
C LEU A 414 -12.11 17.37 10.34
N PRO A 415 -11.79 16.77 9.19
CA PRO A 415 -10.70 15.80 9.09
C PRO A 415 -9.38 16.35 9.64
N LEU A 416 -8.56 15.45 10.20
CA LEU A 416 -7.21 15.71 10.72
C LEU A 416 -7.15 16.52 12.03
N GLU A 417 -8.28 16.91 12.60
CA GLU A 417 -8.32 17.57 13.92
C GLU A 417 -8.60 16.57 15.04
N GLU A 418 -7.89 16.75 16.14
CA GLU A 418 -8.07 15.96 17.37
C GLU A 418 -7.76 16.81 18.60
N SER A 419 -8.54 16.62 19.67
CA SER A 419 -8.36 17.35 20.92
C SER A 419 -8.28 16.41 22.12
N LEU A 420 -7.26 16.62 22.97
CA LEU A 420 -7.08 15.85 24.20
C LEU A 420 -8.25 16.13 25.17
N VAL A 421 -8.83 15.08 25.71
CA VAL A 421 -9.90 15.17 26.72
C VAL A 421 -9.30 15.14 28.11
N ALA A 422 -9.43 16.24 28.85
CA ALA A 422 -9.03 16.26 30.26
C ALA A 422 -9.94 15.32 31.08
N PRO A 423 -9.42 14.60 32.07
CA PRO A 423 -10.25 13.69 32.90
C PRO A 423 -11.45 14.36 33.55
N SER A 424 -11.31 15.64 33.94
CA SER A 424 -12.38 16.46 34.53
C SER A 424 -13.46 16.90 33.54
N GLU A 425 -13.18 16.83 32.24
CA GLU A 425 -14.07 17.28 31.15
C GLU A 425 -14.73 16.12 30.41
N MET A 426 -14.51 14.89 30.86
CA MET A 426 -15.12 13.69 30.25
C MET A 426 -16.61 13.70 30.34
N THR A 427 -17.30 13.66 29.23
CA THR A 427 -18.73 13.38 29.12
C THR A 427 -19.02 11.89 29.26
N ASP A 428 -20.29 11.50 29.34
CA ASP A 428 -20.69 10.09 29.34
C ASP A 428 -20.34 9.41 28.02
N GLN A 429 -20.44 10.13 26.90
CA GLN A 429 -20.04 9.64 25.59
C GLN A 429 -18.52 9.36 25.52
N ASP A 430 -17.69 10.23 26.10
CA ASP A 430 -16.24 10.01 26.18
C ASP A 430 -15.90 8.77 27.01
N ARG A 431 -16.61 8.58 28.16
CA ARG A 431 -16.44 7.41 29.03
C ARG A 431 -16.84 6.11 28.31
N GLU A 432 -17.93 6.14 27.57
CA GLU A 432 -18.38 4.99 26.78
C GLU A 432 -17.38 4.65 25.67
N ALA A 433 -16.93 5.65 24.90
CA ALA A 433 -15.93 5.48 23.84
C ALA A 433 -14.60 4.94 24.40
N LYS A 434 -14.12 5.51 25.52
CA LYS A 434 -12.93 5.02 26.21
C LYS A 434 -13.07 3.54 26.62
N ASN A 435 -14.20 3.13 27.19
CA ASN A 435 -14.43 1.75 27.60
C ASN A 435 -14.42 0.80 26.39
N LYS A 436 -15.13 1.15 25.32
CA LYS A 436 -15.16 0.36 24.07
C LYS A 436 -13.76 0.21 23.46
N LEU A 437 -13.02 1.30 23.35
CA LEU A 437 -11.68 1.28 22.77
C LEU A 437 -10.66 0.56 23.67
N THR A 438 -10.80 0.66 24.98
CA THR A 438 -10.00 -0.11 25.96
C THR A 438 -10.24 -1.62 25.79
N GLN A 439 -11.51 -2.02 25.69
CA GLN A 439 -11.87 -3.42 25.46
C GLN A 439 -11.33 -3.90 24.12
N PHE A 440 -11.49 -3.14 23.06
CA PHE A 440 -11.00 -3.47 21.72
C PHE A 440 -9.48 -3.68 21.70
N ILE A 441 -8.68 -2.79 22.35
CA ILE A 441 -7.21 -2.96 22.47
C ILE A 441 -6.89 -4.26 23.23
N ARG A 442 -7.59 -4.53 24.35
CA ARG A 442 -7.35 -5.74 25.15
C ARG A 442 -7.63 -7.01 24.36
N GLU A 443 -8.74 -7.07 23.64
CA GLU A 443 -9.13 -8.22 22.83
C GLU A 443 -8.17 -8.43 21.66
N THR A 444 -7.79 -7.36 20.97
CA THR A 444 -6.83 -7.39 19.85
C THR A 444 -5.47 -7.93 20.26
N MET A 445 -5.00 -7.57 21.46
CA MET A 445 -3.70 -8.00 21.98
C MET A 445 -3.75 -9.31 22.77
N SER A 446 -4.93 -9.88 22.99
CA SER A 446 -5.11 -11.09 23.79
C SER A 446 -4.42 -12.31 23.17
N GLY A 447 -3.71 -13.08 24.00
CA GLY A 447 -3.04 -14.32 23.58
C GLY A 447 -1.81 -14.14 22.72
N VAL A 448 -1.32 -12.92 22.57
CA VAL A 448 -0.10 -12.62 21.81
C VAL A 448 0.96 -12.02 22.72
N LYS A 449 2.17 -12.57 22.68
CA LYS A 449 3.31 -11.97 23.36
C LYS A 449 3.75 -10.75 22.58
N GLU A 450 3.64 -9.58 23.19
CA GLU A 450 4.11 -8.33 22.60
C GLU A 450 5.62 -8.36 22.39
N PRO A 451 6.15 -7.81 21.27
CA PRO A 451 7.58 -7.65 21.10
C PRO A 451 8.23 -6.94 22.28
N PRO A 452 9.46 -7.31 22.70
CA PRO A 452 10.12 -6.67 23.82
C PRO A 452 10.31 -5.17 23.59
N LEU A 453 10.37 -4.39 24.65
CA LEU A 453 10.74 -2.97 24.55
C LEU A 453 12.26 -2.88 24.39
N VAL A 454 12.70 -2.28 23.31
CA VAL A 454 14.13 -2.17 22.97
C VAL A 454 14.51 -0.74 22.57
N ASP A 455 15.80 -0.42 22.63
CA ASP A 455 16.33 0.81 22.01
C ASP A 455 16.42 0.69 20.48
N ALA A 456 16.95 1.71 19.81
CA ALA A 456 17.11 1.74 18.36
C ALA A 456 18.05 0.62 17.83
N TYR A 457 18.93 0.10 18.66
CA TYR A 457 19.91 -0.92 18.31
C TYR A 457 19.47 -2.34 18.69
N GLY A 458 18.27 -2.48 19.29
CA GLY A 458 17.71 -3.77 19.69
C GLY A 458 18.12 -4.24 21.09
N LYS A 459 18.77 -3.38 21.90
CA LYS A 459 19.08 -3.70 23.28
C LYS A 459 17.81 -3.55 24.15
N PRO A 460 17.47 -4.53 25.00
CA PRO A 460 16.33 -4.41 25.89
C PRO A 460 16.41 -3.15 26.77
N LEU A 461 15.28 -2.45 26.87
CA LEU A 461 15.08 -1.37 27.83
C LEU A 461 14.49 -1.99 29.11
N ASN A 462 15.14 -1.73 30.25
CA ASN A 462 14.75 -2.22 31.57
C ASN A 462 13.44 -1.56 32.05
#